data_77d8d686b880842121f2232baea233e9
#
_entry.id   77d8d686b880842121f2232baea233e9
#
_cell.length_a   1.000
_cell.length_b   1.000
_cell.length_c   1.000
_cell.angle_alpha   90.00
_cell.angle_beta   90.00
_cell.angle_gamma   90.00
#
_symmetry.space_group_name_H-M   'P 1'
#
loop_
_entity.id
_entity.type
_entity.pdbx_description
1 polymer ?
#
loop_
_entity_poly.entity_id
_entity_poly.type
_entity_poly.pdbx_seq_one_letter_code
_entity_poly.pdbx_strand_id
1 'polypeptide(L)'
;MCTAATYQTKDFYMGRTLDYEFSYGEQIAIIPRNYPIKFHYAGTLEHHYACIGMAHVANGYPLYYDAANEKGLGMAGLNFVGNAAYADVDNEKENVAQY
;
A
#
# COMPACT_ATOMS: atom_id res chain seq x y z
N MET A 1 3.70 10.88 13.93
CA MET A 1 4.53 9.65 13.75
C MET A 1 3.59 8.46 13.64
N CYS A 2 3.70 7.66 12.57
CA CYS A 2 2.83 6.50 12.39
C CYS A 2 3.30 5.31 13.21
N THR A 3 2.37 4.48 13.66
CA THR A 3 2.62 3.24 14.39
C THR A 3 1.90 2.08 13.70
N ALA A 4 2.51 0.92 13.63
CA ALA A 4 1.87 -0.31 13.21
C ALA A 4 2.09 -1.41 14.24
N ALA A 5 1.09 -2.24 14.44
CA ALA A 5 1.15 -3.36 15.36
C ALA A 5 0.39 -4.57 14.81
N THR A 6 0.82 -5.73 15.21
CA THR A 6 0.13 -6.99 14.95
C THR A 6 -0.22 -7.68 16.26
N TYR A 7 -1.32 -8.40 16.27
CA TYR A 7 -1.77 -9.18 17.39
C TYR A 7 -2.32 -10.53 16.93
N GLN A 8 -1.78 -11.60 17.50
CA GLN A 8 -2.16 -12.96 17.17
C GLN A 8 -2.94 -13.58 18.32
N THR A 9 -4.13 -14.09 18.01
CA THR A 9 -4.94 -14.94 18.87
C THR A 9 -5.30 -16.22 18.10
N LYS A 10 -6.53 -16.66 18.17
CA LYS A 10 -7.12 -17.58 17.20
C LYS A 10 -7.09 -16.99 15.79
N ASP A 11 -7.32 -15.68 15.69
CA ASP A 11 -7.26 -14.91 14.47
C ASP A 11 -6.05 -13.96 14.48
N PHE A 12 -5.67 -13.44 13.33
CA PHE A 12 -4.59 -12.48 13.19
C PHE A 12 -5.16 -11.07 12.95
N TYR A 13 -4.64 -10.11 13.67
CA TYR A 13 -5.04 -8.70 13.56
C TYR A 13 -3.83 -7.85 13.20
N MET A 14 -4.02 -6.91 12.29
CA MET A 14 -3.06 -5.86 11.98
C MET A 14 -3.77 -4.52 12.08
N GLY A 15 -3.13 -3.57 12.74
CA GLY A 15 -3.62 -2.19 12.83
C GLY A 15 -2.48 -1.20 12.68
N ARG A 16 -2.82 0.01 12.22
CA ARG A 16 -1.87 1.09 12.11
C ARG A 16 -2.55 2.42 12.39
N THR A 17 -1.77 3.40 12.82
CA THR A 17 -2.20 4.80 12.89
C THR A 17 -1.62 5.56 11.70
N LEU A 18 -2.45 6.37 11.05
CA LEU A 18 -2.04 7.29 9.99
C LEU A 18 -1.99 8.70 10.60
N ASP A 19 -0.82 9.09 11.10
CA ASP A 19 -0.64 10.31 11.87
C ASP A 19 -0.11 11.42 10.97
N TYR A 20 -1.03 12.24 10.47
CA TYR A 20 -0.76 13.46 9.71
C TYR A 20 -1.46 14.66 10.35
N GLU A 21 -0.98 15.85 10.07
CA GLU A 21 -1.53 17.12 10.59
C GLU A 21 -2.86 17.49 9.91
N PHE A 22 -3.12 16.93 8.73
CA PHE A 22 -4.35 17.14 7.95
C PHE A 22 -4.66 15.91 7.09
N SER A 23 -5.92 15.82 6.66
CA SER A 23 -6.37 14.75 5.75
C SER A 23 -6.00 15.05 4.31
N TYR A 24 -5.55 14.04 3.59
CA TYR A 24 -5.37 14.05 2.13
C TYR A 24 -6.60 13.49 1.39
N GLY A 25 -7.73 13.32 2.09
CA GLY A 25 -8.92 12.68 1.55
C GLY A 25 -8.76 11.17 1.46
N GLU A 26 -8.23 10.57 2.51
CA GLU A 26 -8.04 9.13 2.61
C GLU A 26 -9.38 8.41 2.52
N GLN A 27 -9.40 7.32 1.79
CA GLN A 27 -10.56 6.47 1.63
C GLN A 27 -10.18 5.00 1.55
N ILE A 28 -11.12 4.14 1.88
CA ILE A 28 -10.92 2.71 1.67
C ILE A 28 -11.02 2.43 0.17
N ALA A 29 -9.97 1.80 -0.38
CA ALA A 29 -9.92 1.36 -1.76
C ALA A 29 -9.81 -0.16 -1.83
N ILE A 30 -10.58 -0.75 -2.72
CA ILE A 30 -10.57 -2.19 -2.99
C ILE A 30 -10.15 -2.38 -4.44
N ILE A 31 -9.13 -3.22 -4.65
CA ILE A 31 -8.77 -3.71 -5.98
C ILE A 31 -9.23 -5.17 -6.05
N PRO A 32 -10.21 -5.49 -6.90
CA PRO A 32 -10.67 -6.86 -7.08
C PRO A 32 -9.56 -7.77 -7.63
N ARG A 33 -9.68 -9.08 -7.42
CA ARG A 33 -8.77 -10.07 -7.98
C ARG A 33 -8.66 -9.91 -9.49
N ASN A 34 -7.43 -9.91 -10.01
CA ASN A 34 -7.14 -9.80 -11.44
C ASN A 34 -7.68 -8.52 -12.12
N TYR A 35 -8.01 -7.48 -11.34
CA TYR A 35 -8.27 -6.18 -11.93
C TYR A 35 -6.95 -5.58 -12.42
N PRO A 36 -6.79 -5.23 -13.71
CA PRO A 36 -5.51 -4.78 -14.24
C PRO A 36 -4.99 -3.54 -13.51
N ILE A 37 -3.79 -3.63 -12.94
CA ILE A 37 -3.11 -2.51 -12.29
C ILE A 37 -1.99 -2.04 -13.22
N LYS A 38 -2.10 -0.81 -13.69
CA LYS A 38 -1.05 -0.19 -14.50
C LYS A 38 -0.14 0.63 -13.60
N PHE A 39 1.07 0.15 -13.38
CA PHE A 39 2.09 0.87 -12.63
C PHE A 39 2.75 1.96 -13.48
N HIS A 40 3.37 2.94 -12.82
CA HIS A 40 4.09 4.00 -13.50
C HIS A 40 5.35 3.49 -14.21
N TYR A 41 6.05 2.51 -13.63
CA TYR A 41 7.34 2.01 -14.12
C TYR A 41 7.39 0.50 -14.37
N ALA A 42 6.55 -0.28 -13.72
CA ALA A 42 6.62 -1.74 -13.74
C ALA A 42 5.62 -2.40 -14.72
N GLY A 43 5.06 -1.63 -15.67
CA GLY A 43 4.10 -2.16 -16.63
C GLY A 43 2.72 -2.43 -16.03
N THR A 44 2.05 -3.48 -16.50
CA THR A 44 0.71 -3.84 -16.05
C THR A 44 0.72 -5.20 -15.37
N LEU A 45 0.13 -5.26 -14.17
CA LEU A 45 -0.10 -6.50 -13.44
C LEU A 45 -1.54 -6.97 -13.68
N GLU A 46 -1.71 -8.06 -14.44
CA GLU A 46 -3.01 -8.61 -14.79
C GLU A 46 -3.49 -9.72 -13.85
N HIS A 47 -2.55 -10.35 -13.13
CA HIS A 47 -2.84 -11.46 -12.23
C HIS A 47 -2.36 -11.15 -10.81
N HIS A 48 -3.29 -10.93 -9.91
CA HIS A 48 -3.00 -10.66 -8.50
C HIS A 48 -4.20 -11.02 -7.63
N TYR A 49 -3.95 -11.15 -6.34
CA TYR A 49 -5.01 -11.31 -5.34
C TYR A 49 -5.75 -9.99 -5.12
N ALA A 50 -7.02 -10.09 -4.74
CA ALA A 50 -7.78 -8.93 -4.28
C ALA A 50 -7.11 -8.31 -3.05
N CYS A 51 -7.11 -6.98 -2.99
CA CYS A 51 -6.60 -6.25 -1.83
C CYS A 51 -7.54 -5.14 -1.42
N ILE A 52 -7.45 -4.77 -0.15
CA ILE A 52 -8.18 -3.68 0.47
C ILE A 52 -7.22 -2.91 1.37
N GLY A 53 -7.36 -1.61 1.41
CA GLY A 53 -6.57 -0.76 2.31
C GLY A 53 -7.00 0.68 2.30
N MET A 54 -6.35 1.47 3.13
CA MET A 54 -6.52 2.91 3.16
C MET A 54 -5.62 3.54 2.10
N ALA A 55 -6.19 4.37 1.24
CA ALA A 55 -5.47 4.96 0.12
C ALA A 55 -5.84 6.43 -0.10
N HIS A 56 -4.90 7.18 -0.65
CA HIS A 56 -5.19 8.39 -1.40
C HIS A 56 -5.44 8.02 -2.85
N VAL A 57 -6.60 8.35 -3.38
CA VAL A 57 -6.94 8.05 -4.78
C VAL A 57 -6.77 9.30 -5.63
N ALA A 58 -5.81 9.28 -6.52
CA ALA A 58 -5.54 10.36 -7.47
C ALA A 58 -5.66 9.84 -8.91
N ASN A 59 -6.51 10.49 -9.71
CA ASN A 59 -6.74 10.12 -11.12
C ASN A 59 -7.12 8.63 -11.31
N GLY A 60 -7.90 8.09 -10.37
CA GLY A 60 -8.31 6.68 -10.40
C GLY A 60 -7.23 5.68 -9.98
N TYR A 61 -6.06 6.17 -9.55
CA TYR A 61 -4.96 5.33 -9.06
C TYR A 61 -4.88 5.39 -7.54
N PRO A 62 -5.02 4.27 -6.82
CA PRO A 62 -4.90 4.24 -5.37
C PRO A 62 -3.44 4.18 -4.93
N LEU A 63 -3.02 5.19 -4.20
CA LEU A 63 -1.74 5.22 -3.47
C LEU A 63 -2.01 4.72 -2.05
N TYR A 64 -1.72 3.47 -1.80
CA TYR A 64 -2.01 2.84 -0.52
C TYR A 64 -1.05 3.27 0.58
N TYR A 65 -1.59 3.68 1.72
CA TYR A 65 -0.85 3.85 2.97
C TYR A 65 -0.66 2.52 3.70
N ASP A 66 -1.64 1.63 3.56
CA ASP A 66 -1.63 0.26 4.02
C ASP A 66 -2.51 -0.58 3.10
N ALA A 67 -2.28 -1.86 3.06
CA ALA A 67 -3.15 -2.79 2.37
C ALA A 67 -3.02 -4.20 2.94
N ALA A 68 -4.08 -4.96 2.80
CA ALA A 68 -4.07 -6.39 3.04
C ALA A 68 -4.67 -7.12 1.85
N ASN A 69 -4.13 -8.28 1.51
CA ASN A 69 -4.69 -9.11 0.46
C ASN A 69 -5.54 -10.26 1.00
N GLU A 70 -6.32 -10.85 0.13
CA GLU A 70 -7.22 -11.97 0.47
C GLU A 70 -6.50 -13.25 0.95
N LYS A 71 -5.17 -13.30 0.88
CA LYS A 71 -4.33 -14.39 1.39
C LYS A 71 -3.77 -14.12 2.77
N GLY A 72 -4.12 -12.99 3.37
CA GLY A 72 -3.71 -12.63 4.72
C GLY A 72 -2.36 -11.92 4.82
N LEU A 73 -1.76 -11.51 3.69
CA LEU A 73 -0.59 -10.64 3.74
C LEU A 73 -1.04 -9.20 3.94
N GLY A 74 -0.54 -8.55 4.98
CA GLY A 74 -0.75 -7.14 5.27
C GLY A 74 0.55 -6.37 5.26
N MET A 75 0.49 -5.12 4.78
CA MET A 75 1.60 -4.18 4.77
C MET A 75 1.12 -2.81 5.23
N ALA A 76 1.98 -2.06 5.91
CA ALA A 76 1.74 -0.68 6.28
C ALA A 76 2.98 0.18 6.00
N GLY A 77 2.79 1.28 5.28
CA GLY A 77 3.82 2.30 5.09
C GLY A 77 3.89 3.19 6.33
N LEU A 78 5.08 3.34 6.90
CA LEU A 78 5.37 4.24 8.01
C LEU A 78 6.32 5.31 7.51
N ASN A 79 5.93 6.58 7.69
CA ASN A 79 6.74 7.69 7.22
C ASN A 79 8.01 7.83 8.07
N PHE A 80 9.17 7.90 7.41
CA PHE A 80 10.48 8.01 8.04
C PHE A 80 11.22 9.22 7.49
N VAL A 81 10.66 10.40 7.78
CA VAL A 81 11.12 11.69 7.26
C VAL A 81 12.60 11.94 7.56
N GLY A 82 13.34 12.34 6.53
CA GLY A 82 14.75 12.71 6.63
C GLY A 82 15.73 11.54 6.72
N ASN A 83 15.24 10.30 6.85
CA ASN A 83 16.09 9.12 6.97
C ASN A 83 15.81 8.05 5.90
N ALA A 84 14.68 8.16 5.20
CA ALA A 84 14.38 7.26 4.08
C ALA A 84 15.27 7.61 2.88
N ALA A 85 15.87 6.58 2.28
CA ALA A 85 16.60 6.70 1.03
C ALA A 85 15.95 5.78 0.00
N TYR A 86 15.65 6.32 -1.16
CA TYR A 86 15.05 5.57 -2.26
C TYR A 86 16.06 5.41 -3.38
N ALA A 87 16.15 4.20 -3.93
CA ALA A 87 16.96 3.94 -5.10
C ALA A 87 16.26 4.49 -6.37
N ASP A 88 17.06 4.76 -7.39
CA ASP A 88 16.52 5.06 -8.71
C ASP A 88 15.74 3.85 -9.26
N VAL A 89 14.80 4.14 -10.17
CA VAL A 89 14.04 3.10 -10.85
C VAL A 89 14.97 2.20 -11.65
N ASP A 90 14.90 0.92 -11.39
CA ASP A 90 15.64 -0.11 -12.12
C ASP A 90 14.64 -1.00 -12.89
N ASN A 91 14.58 -0.85 -14.21
CA ASN A 91 13.65 -1.59 -15.05
C ASN A 91 13.98 -3.08 -15.18
N GLU A 92 15.16 -3.51 -14.72
CA GLU A 92 15.57 -4.92 -14.69
C GLU A 92 15.20 -5.60 -13.37
N LYS A 93 14.68 -4.86 -12.40
CA LYS A 93 14.28 -5.35 -11.08
C LYS A 93 12.85 -4.98 -10.76
N GLU A 94 12.27 -5.72 -9.82
CA GLU A 94 10.97 -5.35 -9.26
C GLU A 94 11.08 -4.07 -8.43
N ASN A 95 10.18 -3.13 -8.70
CA ASN A 95 10.09 -1.89 -7.95
C ASN A 95 8.90 -1.98 -6.98
N VAL A 96 9.12 -1.60 -5.72
CA VAL A 96 8.14 -1.79 -4.64
C VAL A 96 7.34 -0.53 -4.35
N ALA A 97 7.84 0.65 -4.72
CA ALA A 97 7.16 1.93 -4.52
C ALA A 97 6.87 2.61 -5.86
N GLN A 98 5.69 3.20 -5.97
CA GLN A 98 5.17 3.81 -7.19
C GLN A 98 4.70 5.23 -6.88
N TYR A 99 5.60 6.19 -6.91
CA TYR A 99 5.31 7.61 -6.78
C TYR A 99 5.68 8.37 -8.05
#